data_c0dc81aa80d841a5964e9a5a7b74ee96
#
_entry.id   c0dc81aa80d841a5964e9a5a7b74ee96
#
_cell.length_a   1.000
_cell.length_b   1.000
_cell.length_c   1.000
_cell.angle_alpha   90.00
_cell.angle_beta   90.00
_cell.angle_gamma   90.00
#
_symmetry.space_group_name_H-M   'P 1'
#
loop_
_entity.id
_entity.type
_entity.pdbx_description
1 polymer ?
#
loop_
_entity_poly.entity_id
_entity_poly.type
_entity_poly.pdbx_seq_one_letter_code
_entity_poly.pdbx_strand_id
1 'polypeptide(L)'
;VTRVKQTKKTTIYDLAELAGTSASAVSAVLNGNWKKRRISSQLAEKITKIAEEQGYALNMQASLLRREKSKIIGMIVPKYDNRYFGSIVETFETMARERGLFPIITCTRRDPELELEAARTMLSYQVEWIVSTGATDPDRISDLCATAGVRSLNLDLPGSKAPSVISDNFAGARELTRRVLANCERKLGAALPLIFIGGRGSDHNTAERIRGFRAAHQDMGVSIDETHILACGYAPEKAESSLQALAASEGDLPRGMFVNSTISLEGVMRWIKRSHHYDGHSPIIGCFDWDPFAALMGDEIEMVRQDVPAMLDAVFHIIDHGPAQTTVIEIPPVFMGTG
;
A
#
# COMPACT_ATOMS: atom_id res chain seq x y z
N VAL A 1 7.31 39.45 26.36
CA VAL A 1 7.50 38.63 25.15
C VAL A 1 8.98 38.56 24.86
N THR A 2 9.66 37.52 25.32
CA THR A 2 11.12 37.34 25.16
C THR A 2 11.38 36.93 23.72
N ARG A 3 12.05 37.81 22.94
CA ARG A 3 12.53 37.47 21.59
C ARG A 3 13.53 36.33 21.69
N VAL A 4 13.14 35.14 21.20
CA VAL A 4 14.06 34.04 20.96
C VAL A 4 15.05 34.49 19.90
N LYS A 5 16.34 34.64 20.27
CA LYS A 5 17.43 34.90 19.32
C LYS A 5 17.42 33.75 18.29
N GLN A 6 17.13 34.05 17.03
CA GLN A 6 17.39 33.12 15.92
C GLN A 6 18.88 32.78 15.92
N THR A 7 19.24 31.61 16.33
CA THR A 7 20.60 31.07 16.20
C THR A 7 20.91 30.97 14.70
N LYS A 8 21.94 31.69 14.25
CA LYS A 8 22.42 31.65 12.87
C LYS A 8 22.76 30.21 12.52
N LYS A 9 22.13 29.68 11.47
CA LYS A 9 22.32 28.31 11.04
C LYS A 9 23.77 28.11 10.58
N THR A 10 24.50 27.17 11.18
CA THR A 10 25.90 26.86 10.83
C THR A 10 26.00 26.51 9.35
N THR A 11 26.97 27.06 8.64
CA THR A 11 27.20 26.81 7.21
C THR A 11 28.40 25.90 6.99
N ILE A 12 28.56 25.37 5.78
CA ILE A 12 29.71 24.55 5.41
C ILE A 12 31.02 25.33 5.50
N TYR A 13 30.98 26.68 5.37
CA TYR A 13 32.11 27.55 5.50
C TYR A 13 32.53 27.70 6.97
N ASP A 14 31.56 27.79 7.88
CA ASP A 14 31.82 27.83 9.33
C ASP A 14 32.48 26.53 9.79
N LEU A 15 32.04 25.38 9.27
CA LEU A 15 32.67 24.06 9.54
C LEU A 15 34.10 23.97 8.97
N ALA A 16 34.31 24.54 7.79
CA ALA A 16 35.63 24.55 7.16
C ALA A 16 36.65 25.39 7.99
N GLU A 17 36.20 26.52 8.53
CA GLU A 17 36.98 27.37 9.42
C GLU A 17 37.31 26.64 10.73
N LEU A 18 36.31 26.05 11.40
CA LEU A 18 36.48 25.25 12.64
C LEU A 18 37.39 24.06 12.46
N ALA A 19 37.31 23.36 11.32
CA ALA A 19 38.15 22.21 11.02
C ALA A 19 39.57 22.59 10.52
N GLY A 20 39.80 23.84 10.15
CA GLY A 20 41.06 24.34 9.56
C GLY A 20 41.29 23.76 8.14
N THR A 21 40.24 23.68 7.33
CA THR A 21 40.31 23.10 5.99
C THR A 21 39.41 23.82 4.99
N SER A 22 39.34 23.39 3.75
CA SER A 22 38.47 23.97 2.73
C SER A 22 37.03 23.47 2.80
N ALA A 23 36.06 24.27 2.38
CA ALA A 23 34.65 23.85 2.25
C ALA A 23 34.47 22.65 1.31
N SER A 24 35.34 22.49 0.29
CA SER A 24 35.36 21.35 -0.59
C SER A 24 35.80 20.07 0.12
N ALA A 25 36.75 20.15 1.06
CA ALA A 25 37.16 18.98 1.87
C ALA A 25 36.04 18.59 2.86
N VAL A 26 35.44 19.61 3.54
CA VAL A 26 34.27 19.34 4.40
C VAL A 26 33.13 18.66 3.61
N SER A 27 32.80 19.17 2.43
CA SER A 27 31.78 18.58 1.55
C SER A 27 32.14 17.14 1.16
N ALA A 28 33.41 16.85 0.85
CA ALA A 28 33.84 15.52 0.50
C ALA A 28 33.71 14.53 1.67
N VAL A 29 34.04 14.96 2.89
CA VAL A 29 33.90 14.14 4.10
C VAL A 29 32.43 13.85 4.39
N LEU A 30 31.61 14.89 4.48
CA LEU A 30 30.19 14.74 4.82
C LEU A 30 29.40 13.95 3.76
N ASN A 31 29.90 13.90 2.52
CA ASN A 31 29.31 13.09 1.44
C ASN A 31 29.94 11.69 1.30
N GLY A 32 30.81 11.25 2.21
CA GLY A 32 31.45 9.93 2.18
C GLY A 32 32.51 9.75 1.09
N ASN A 33 32.88 10.81 0.36
CA ASN A 33 33.81 10.78 -0.77
C ASN A 33 35.28 11.09 -0.38
N TRP A 34 35.57 11.16 0.92
CA TRP A 34 36.87 11.58 1.44
C TRP A 34 38.02 10.67 1.01
N LYS A 35 37.79 9.33 0.92
CA LYS A 35 38.80 8.39 0.42
C LYS A 35 39.18 8.66 -1.04
N LYS A 36 38.16 8.92 -1.91
CA LYS A 36 38.37 9.27 -3.33
C LYS A 36 39.11 10.58 -3.50
N ARG A 37 38.94 11.51 -2.56
CA ARG A 37 39.62 12.82 -2.54
C ARG A 37 40.93 12.81 -1.78
N ARG A 38 41.44 11.64 -1.35
CA ARG A 38 42.69 11.45 -0.62
C ARG A 38 42.76 12.31 0.68
N ILE A 39 41.67 12.47 1.37
CA ILE A 39 41.59 13.12 2.67
C ILE A 39 41.94 12.07 3.73
N SER A 40 42.75 12.46 4.73
CA SER A 40 43.16 11.54 5.80
C SER A 40 41.97 11.16 6.69
N SER A 41 41.98 9.96 7.28
CA SER A 41 40.96 9.52 8.24
C SER A 41 40.86 10.45 9.44
N GLN A 42 42.01 10.93 9.93
CA GLN A 42 42.03 11.86 11.06
C GLN A 42 41.32 13.19 10.77
N LEU A 43 41.49 13.76 9.56
CA LEU A 43 40.77 14.95 9.16
C LEU A 43 39.28 14.67 8.92
N ALA A 44 38.95 13.50 8.38
CA ALA A 44 37.56 13.09 8.18
C ALA A 44 36.83 12.96 9.52
N GLU A 45 37.41 12.31 10.51
CA GLU A 45 36.88 12.17 11.87
C GLU A 45 36.70 13.53 12.55
N LYS A 46 37.70 14.41 12.44
CA LYS A 46 37.64 15.79 12.97
C LYS A 46 36.46 16.56 12.40
N ILE A 47 36.25 16.51 11.08
CA ILE A 47 35.17 17.21 10.39
C ILE A 47 33.81 16.63 10.82
N THR A 48 33.67 15.32 10.90
CA THR A 48 32.44 14.65 11.32
C THR A 48 32.06 15.07 12.74
N LYS A 49 33.02 15.03 13.66
CA LYS A 49 32.79 15.44 15.06
C LYS A 49 32.37 16.89 15.17
N ILE A 50 33.05 17.83 14.47
CA ILE A 50 32.68 19.23 14.47
C ILE A 50 31.28 19.44 13.89
N ALA A 51 30.90 18.71 12.82
CA ALA A 51 29.57 18.80 12.24
C ALA A 51 28.48 18.35 13.22
N GLU A 52 28.72 17.24 13.94
CA GLU A 52 27.82 16.74 15.00
C GLU A 52 27.68 17.75 16.15
N GLU A 53 28.80 18.26 16.67
CA GLU A 53 28.83 19.26 17.77
C GLU A 53 28.11 20.57 17.40
N GLN A 54 28.20 20.99 16.13
CA GLN A 54 27.54 22.19 15.62
C GLN A 54 26.09 21.93 15.16
N GLY A 55 25.56 20.71 15.29
CA GLY A 55 24.25 20.35 14.80
C GLY A 55 24.07 20.59 13.28
N TYR A 56 25.18 20.49 12.52
CA TYR A 56 25.16 20.73 11.08
C TYR A 56 24.56 19.55 10.34
N ALA A 57 23.33 19.72 9.88
CA ALA A 57 22.75 18.82 8.90
C ALA A 57 23.14 19.25 7.49
N LEU A 58 23.64 18.31 6.68
CA LEU A 58 23.87 18.55 5.26
C LEU A 58 22.64 19.20 4.64
N ASN A 59 22.84 20.39 4.05
CA ASN A 59 21.76 21.01 3.28
C ASN A 59 21.51 20.15 2.01
N MET A 60 20.54 19.25 2.07
CA MET A 60 20.17 18.36 0.96
C MET A 60 19.89 19.17 -0.30
N GLN A 61 19.26 20.34 -0.20
CA GLN A 61 18.95 21.19 -1.36
C GLN A 61 20.23 21.68 -2.07
N ALA A 62 21.24 22.09 -1.31
CA ALA A 62 22.54 22.51 -1.88
C ALA A 62 23.35 21.30 -2.41
N SER A 63 23.11 20.12 -1.89
CA SER A 63 23.73 18.87 -2.35
C SER A 63 23.06 18.33 -3.63
N LEU A 64 21.73 18.48 -3.75
CA LEU A 64 20.96 18.08 -4.93
C LEU A 64 21.39 18.84 -6.19
N LEU A 65 21.71 20.13 -6.08
CA LEU A 65 22.22 20.95 -7.18
C LEU A 65 23.58 20.48 -7.76
N ARG A 66 24.27 19.56 -7.09
CA ARG A 66 25.59 19.03 -7.50
C ARG A 66 25.59 17.52 -7.77
N ARG A 67 24.49 16.82 -7.54
CA ARG A 67 24.36 15.36 -7.74
C ARG A 67 23.43 15.08 -8.92
N GLU A 68 23.81 14.09 -9.73
CA GLU A 68 22.95 13.57 -10.80
C GLU A 68 21.71 12.85 -10.26
N LYS A 69 21.72 12.41 -8.98
CA LYS A 69 20.63 11.66 -8.34
C LYS A 69 20.33 12.17 -6.94
N SER A 70 19.06 12.37 -6.62
CA SER A 70 18.59 12.86 -5.33
C SER A 70 18.64 11.83 -4.22
N LYS A 71 18.52 10.56 -4.58
CA LYS A 71 18.30 9.42 -3.67
C LYS A 71 17.00 9.53 -2.88
N ILE A 72 16.02 10.24 -3.41
CA ILE A 72 14.69 10.36 -2.81
C ILE A 72 13.71 9.54 -3.65
N ILE A 73 12.86 8.77 -2.97
CA ILE A 73 11.79 8.00 -3.60
C ILE A 73 10.45 8.38 -2.96
N GLY A 74 9.43 8.60 -3.79
CA GLY A 74 8.09 8.94 -3.35
C GLY A 74 7.14 7.74 -3.33
N MET A 75 6.26 7.68 -2.32
CA MET A 75 5.11 6.77 -2.32
C MET A 75 3.84 7.53 -1.95
N ILE A 76 2.81 7.37 -2.76
CA ILE A 76 1.45 7.84 -2.48
C ILE A 76 0.65 6.65 -1.99
N VAL A 77 -0.05 6.80 -0.86
CA VAL A 77 -0.88 5.75 -0.27
C VAL A 77 -2.28 6.25 0.05
N PRO A 78 -3.32 5.39 -0.01
CA PRO A 78 -4.68 5.82 0.24
C PRO A 78 -5.01 5.99 1.73
N LYS A 79 -4.42 5.17 2.61
CA LYS A 79 -4.69 5.16 4.05
C LYS A 79 -3.52 4.61 4.85
N TYR A 80 -3.32 5.14 6.07
CA TYR A 80 -2.36 4.58 7.04
C TYR A 80 -3.02 3.61 8.03
N ASP A 81 -4.29 3.79 8.31
CA ASP A 81 -5.04 3.03 9.34
C ASP A 81 -5.56 1.67 8.85
N ASN A 82 -5.24 1.28 7.62
CA ASN A 82 -5.50 -0.05 7.10
C ASN A 82 -4.22 -0.89 7.19
N ARG A 83 -4.30 -2.06 7.81
CA ARG A 83 -3.16 -2.95 8.03
C ARG A 83 -2.42 -3.34 6.75
N TYR A 84 -3.14 -3.58 5.66
CA TYR A 84 -2.55 -3.90 4.36
C TYR A 84 -1.68 -2.75 3.85
N PHE A 85 -2.21 -1.52 3.81
CA PHE A 85 -1.43 -0.35 3.38
C PHE A 85 -0.33 0.02 4.38
N GLY A 86 -0.56 -0.17 5.68
CA GLY A 86 0.46 -0.01 6.70
C GLY A 86 1.65 -0.95 6.49
N SER A 87 1.40 -2.21 6.17
CA SER A 87 2.43 -3.20 5.84
C SER A 87 3.21 -2.82 4.56
N ILE A 88 2.53 -2.31 3.53
CA ILE A 88 3.18 -1.80 2.32
C ILE A 88 4.14 -0.67 2.66
N VAL A 89 3.70 0.32 3.45
CA VAL A 89 4.51 1.46 3.85
C VAL A 89 5.76 1.02 4.62
N GLU A 90 5.59 0.18 5.64
CA GLU A 90 6.70 -0.31 6.47
C GLU A 90 7.73 -1.10 5.66
N THR A 91 7.27 -2.00 4.79
CA THR A 91 8.15 -2.80 3.93
C THR A 91 8.86 -1.92 2.91
N PHE A 92 8.14 -0.99 2.27
CA PHE A 92 8.72 -0.04 1.31
C PHE A 92 9.80 0.84 1.94
N GLU A 93 9.55 1.40 3.13
CA GLU A 93 10.55 2.20 3.85
C GLU A 93 11.81 1.38 4.16
N THR A 94 11.65 0.15 4.62
CA THR A 94 12.76 -0.74 4.94
C THR A 94 13.60 -1.01 3.70
N MET A 95 12.98 -1.46 2.61
CA MET A 95 13.66 -1.80 1.36
C MET A 95 14.29 -0.57 0.68
N ALA A 96 13.68 0.61 0.81
CA ALA A 96 14.25 1.87 0.31
C ALA A 96 15.53 2.25 1.09
N ARG A 97 15.50 2.16 2.42
CA ARG A 97 16.66 2.46 3.27
C ARG A 97 17.83 1.51 3.01
N GLU A 98 17.58 0.21 2.83
CA GLU A 98 18.60 -0.77 2.47
C GLU A 98 19.33 -0.41 1.17
N ARG A 99 18.65 0.27 0.24
CA ARG A 99 19.21 0.77 -1.02
C ARG A 99 19.81 2.18 -0.90
N GLY A 100 19.85 2.75 0.31
CA GLY A 100 20.32 4.10 0.55
C GLY A 100 19.42 5.18 -0.06
N LEU A 101 18.14 4.87 -0.30
CA LEU A 101 17.10 5.81 -0.73
C LEU A 101 16.40 6.41 0.50
N PHE A 102 15.95 7.65 0.37
CA PHE A 102 15.14 8.33 1.38
C PHE A 102 13.67 8.34 0.94
N PRO A 103 12.78 7.60 1.62
CA PRO A 103 11.37 7.55 1.25
C PRO A 103 10.61 8.79 1.73
N ILE A 104 9.77 9.37 0.85
CA ILE A 104 8.75 10.35 1.19
C ILE A 104 7.39 9.73 0.94
N ILE A 105 6.55 9.67 1.98
CA ILE A 105 5.24 9.00 1.90
C ILE A 105 4.14 9.99 2.23
N THR A 106 3.08 10.00 1.41
CA THR A 106 1.92 10.88 1.58
C THR A 106 0.62 10.10 1.49
N CYS A 107 -0.28 10.32 2.46
CA CYS A 107 -1.62 9.73 2.47
C CYS A 107 -2.64 10.67 1.83
N THR A 108 -3.41 10.18 0.86
CA THR A 108 -4.34 10.98 0.04
C THR A 108 -5.81 10.67 0.27
N ARG A 109 -6.13 9.65 1.07
CA ARG A 109 -7.50 9.21 1.35
C ARG A 109 -8.34 8.88 0.11
N ARG A 110 -7.66 8.47 -0.98
CA ARG A 110 -8.28 8.23 -2.31
C ARG A 110 -8.95 9.47 -2.90
N ASP A 111 -8.45 10.66 -2.57
CA ASP A 111 -8.85 11.91 -3.20
C ASP A 111 -7.97 12.16 -4.44
N PRO A 112 -8.53 12.17 -5.67
CA PRO A 112 -7.75 12.31 -6.89
C PRO A 112 -6.96 13.62 -6.98
N GLU A 113 -7.47 14.70 -6.41
CA GLU A 113 -6.78 16.00 -6.45
C GLU A 113 -5.63 16.02 -5.44
N LEU A 114 -5.80 15.41 -4.25
CA LEU A 114 -4.71 15.22 -3.30
C LEU A 114 -3.64 14.26 -3.84
N GLU A 115 -3.99 13.26 -4.64
CA GLU A 115 -3.04 12.36 -5.30
C GLU A 115 -2.13 13.14 -6.26
N LEU A 116 -2.70 14.05 -7.05
CA LEU A 116 -1.92 14.90 -7.96
C LEU A 116 -1.11 15.97 -7.24
N GLU A 117 -1.64 16.58 -6.19
CA GLU A 117 -0.92 17.54 -5.36
C GLU A 117 0.29 16.88 -4.69
N ALA A 118 0.12 15.67 -4.15
CA ALA A 118 1.20 14.88 -3.59
C ALA A 118 2.28 14.59 -4.64
N ALA A 119 1.89 14.16 -5.84
CA ALA A 119 2.82 13.90 -6.93
C ALA A 119 3.60 15.17 -7.32
N ARG A 120 2.92 16.33 -7.52
CA ARG A 120 3.58 17.60 -7.82
C ARG A 120 4.57 18.01 -6.72
N THR A 121 4.19 17.84 -5.47
CA THR A 121 5.04 18.14 -4.32
C THR A 121 6.28 17.25 -4.32
N MET A 122 6.13 15.94 -4.52
CA MET A 122 7.25 15.00 -4.62
C MET A 122 8.19 15.33 -5.77
N LEU A 123 7.65 15.70 -6.94
CA LEU A 123 8.45 16.16 -8.08
C LEU A 123 9.27 17.40 -7.75
N SER A 124 8.74 18.34 -6.96
CA SER A 124 9.48 19.54 -6.50
C SER A 124 10.65 19.18 -5.57
N TYR A 125 10.60 18.06 -4.87
CA TYR A 125 11.71 17.48 -4.10
C TYR A 125 12.67 16.63 -4.94
N GLN A 126 12.50 16.59 -6.27
CA GLN A 126 13.34 15.85 -7.21
C GLN A 126 13.42 14.34 -6.90
N VAL A 127 12.30 13.73 -6.58
CA VAL A 127 12.25 12.26 -6.40
C VAL A 127 12.71 11.54 -7.67
N GLU A 128 13.36 10.40 -7.53
CA GLU A 128 13.80 9.57 -8.67
C GLU A 128 12.67 8.69 -9.22
N TRP A 129 11.76 8.30 -8.31
CA TRP A 129 10.59 7.49 -8.61
C TRP A 129 9.40 7.93 -7.78
N ILE A 130 8.20 7.74 -8.34
CA ILE A 130 6.94 7.80 -7.59
C ILE A 130 6.24 6.45 -7.71
N VAL A 131 5.94 5.82 -6.57
CA VAL A 131 5.11 4.62 -6.46
C VAL A 131 3.71 5.06 -6.04
N SER A 132 2.73 4.94 -6.95
CA SER A 132 1.33 5.25 -6.67
C SER A 132 0.61 4.00 -6.19
N THR A 133 0.30 3.92 -4.89
CA THR A 133 -0.35 2.75 -4.29
C THR A 133 -1.84 2.97 -4.18
N GLY A 134 -2.63 2.09 -4.79
CA GLY A 134 -4.09 2.14 -4.74
C GLY A 134 -4.69 3.47 -5.20
N ALA A 135 -4.02 4.16 -6.13
CA ALA A 135 -4.44 5.46 -6.62
C ALA A 135 -5.74 5.36 -7.43
N THR A 136 -6.55 6.42 -7.35
CA THR A 136 -7.85 6.50 -8.03
C THR A 136 -7.67 6.63 -9.55
N ASP A 137 -6.68 7.40 -9.98
CA ASP A 137 -6.29 7.58 -11.38
C ASP A 137 -4.77 7.50 -11.54
N PRO A 138 -4.19 6.29 -11.61
CA PRO A 138 -2.75 6.11 -11.69
C PRO A 138 -2.15 6.63 -12.99
N ASP A 139 -2.92 6.65 -14.08
CA ASP A 139 -2.44 7.11 -15.39
C ASP A 139 -2.22 8.63 -15.40
N ARG A 140 -3.04 9.40 -14.69
CA ARG A 140 -2.86 10.84 -14.54
C ARG A 140 -1.60 11.20 -13.75
N ILE A 141 -1.27 10.38 -12.73
CA ILE A 141 -0.01 10.52 -12.00
C ILE A 141 1.18 10.18 -12.91
N SER A 142 1.05 9.11 -13.70
CA SER A 142 2.10 8.67 -14.64
C SER A 142 2.38 9.72 -15.71
N ASP A 143 1.36 10.38 -16.26
CA ASP A 143 1.52 11.48 -17.21
C ASP A 143 2.28 12.66 -16.61
N LEU A 144 1.93 13.01 -15.37
CA LEU A 144 2.61 14.09 -14.65
C LEU A 144 4.09 13.77 -14.41
N CYS A 145 4.40 12.55 -13.99
CA CYS A 145 5.77 12.07 -13.81
C CYS A 145 6.56 12.07 -15.13
N ALA A 146 5.98 11.54 -16.21
CA ALA A 146 6.61 11.50 -17.52
C ALA A 146 6.94 12.92 -18.04
N THR A 147 6.02 13.88 -17.85
CA THR A 147 6.24 15.28 -18.22
C THR A 147 7.42 15.90 -17.46
N ALA A 148 7.63 15.49 -16.21
CA ALA A 148 8.74 15.94 -15.37
C ALA A 148 10.04 15.13 -15.57
N GLY A 149 10.04 14.10 -16.44
CA GLY A 149 11.17 13.20 -16.64
C GLY A 149 11.44 12.26 -15.46
N VAL A 150 10.46 12.04 -14.59
CA VAL A 150 10.53 11.15 -13.44
C VAL A 150 9.80 9.84 -13.77
N ARG A 151 10.32 8.73 -13.28
CA ARG A 151 9.70 7.42 -13.46
C ARG A 151 8.58 7.20 -12.46
N SER A 152 7.53 6.49 -12.88
CA SER A 152 6.42 6.08 -12.02
C SER A 152 6.17 4.58 -12.09
N LEU A 153 5.54 4.05 -11.05
CA LEU A 153 5.11 2.66 -10.93
C LEU A 153 3.81 2.62 -10.15
N ASN A 154 2.89 1.74 -10.54
CA ASN A 154 1.63 1.54 -9.87
C ASN A 154 1.70 0.29 -8.96
N LEU A 155 1.18 0.39 -7.76
CA LEU A 155 1.10 -0.70 -6.80
C LEU A 155 -0.35 -0.85 -6.34
N ASP A 156 -0.83 -2.07 -6.18
CA ASP A 156 -2.19 -2.45 -5.77
C ASP A 156 -3.26 -2.24 -6.87
N LEU A 157 -3.35 -1.08 -7.49
CA LEU A 157 -4.25 -0.82 -8.63
C LEU A 157 -3.42 -0.56 -9.90
N PRO A 158 -3.76 -1.20 -11.04
CA PRO A 158 -3.01 -1.03 -12.27
C PRO A 158 -3.38 0.25 -12.99
N GLY A 159 -2.44 0.73 -13.81
CA GLY A 159 -2.64 1.74 -14.82
C GLY A 159 -2.17 1.24 -16.20
N SER A 160 -2.39 2.04 -17.23
CA SER A 160 -2.00 1.71 -18.62
C SER A 160 -0.66 2.34 -19.04
N LYS A 161 -0.14 3.34 -18.31
CA LYS A 161 1.00 4.18 -18.70
C LYS A 161 2.29 3.88 -17.96
N ALA A 162 2.22 3.16 -16.85
CA ALA A 162 3.40 2.77 -16.08
C ALA A 162 3.31 1.29 -15.70
N PRO A 163 4.46 0.63 -15.39
CA PRO A 163 4.46 -0.72 -14.85
C PRO A 163 3.57 -0.81 -13.62
N SER A 164 2.90 -1.94 -13.44
CA SER A 164 1.98 -2.15 -12.33
C SER A 164 2.28 -3.48 -11.63
N VAL A 165 2.31 -3.47 -10.31
CA VAL A 165 2.42 -4.65 -9.48
C VAL A 165 1.15 -4.76 -8.65
N ILE A 166 0.39 -5.85 -8.83
CA ILE A 166 -0.90 -6.06 -8.19
C ILE A 166 -0.98 -7.47 -7.60
N SER A 167 -1.93 -7.70 -6.70
CA SER A 167 -2.31 -9.06 -6.32
C SER A 167 -3.06 -9.75 -7.46
N ASP A 168 -2.91 -11.07 -7.61
CA ASP A 168 -3.81 -11.87 -8.44
C ASP A 168 -5.19 -11.97 -7.76
N ASN A 169 -5.97 -10.92 -7.99
CA ASN A 169 -7.29 -10.76 -7.38
C ASN A 169 -8.29 -11.80 -7.88
N PHE A 170 -8.18 -12.21 -9.14
CA PHE A 170 -9.07 -13.21 -9.73
C PHE A 170 -8.83 -14.58 -9.11
N ALA A 171 -7.60 -15.09 -9.16
CA ALA A 171 -7.29 -16.41 -8.64
C ALA A 171 -7.51 -16.49 -7.12
N GLY A 172 -7.10 -15.44 -6.40
CA GLY A 172 -7.33 -15.34 -4.95
C GLY A 172 -8.80 -15.38 -4.57
N ALA A 173 -9.65 -14.61 -5.26
CA ALA A 173 -11.08 -14.62 -4.99
C ALA A 173 -11.77 -15.92 -5.40
N ARG A 174 -11.38 -16.52 -6.54
CA ARG A 174 -11.90 -17.81 -6.97
C ARG A 174 -11.61 -18.90 -5.94
N GLU A 175 -10.39 -18.99 -5.48
CA GLU A 175 -9.99 -20.00 -4.48
C GLU A 175 -10.65 -19.74 -3.11
N LEU A 176 -10.69 -18.50 -2.64
CA LEU A 176 -11.37 -18.15 -1.38
C LEU A 176 -12.86 -18.52 -1.45
N THR A 177 -13.54 -18.17 -2.54
CA THR A 177 -14.95 -18.50 -2.75
C THR A 177 -15.17 -20.01 -2.76
N ARG A 178 -14.31 -20.76 -3.46
CA ARG A 178 -14.38 -22.23 -3.50
C ARG A 178 -14.27 -22.83 -2.08
N ARG A 179 -13.38 -22.31 -1.24
CA ARG A 179 -13.21 -22.76 0.16
C ARG A 179 -14.46 -22.48 0.99
N VAL A 180 -15.03 -21.29 0.84
CA VAL A 180 -16.26 -20.92 1.57
C VAL A 180 -17.43 -21.80 1.13
N LEU A 181 -17.61 -22.03 -0.18
CA LEU A 181 -18.65 -22.94 -0.71
C LEU A 181 -18.46 -24.36 -0.20
N ALA A 182 -17.25 -24.89 -0.19
CA ALA A 182 -16.95 -26.22 0.36
C ALA A 182 -17.22 -26.29 1.88
N ASN A 183 -16.94 -25.22 2.62
CA ASN A 183 -17.29 -25.13 4.04
C ASN A 183 -18.80 -25.07 4.25
N CYS A 184 -19.56 -24.38 3.39
CA CYS A 184 -21.01 -24.40 3.40
C CYS A 184 -21.54 -25.81 3.15
N GLU A 185 -21.06 -26.50 2.13
CA GLU A 185 -21.44 -27.88 1.83
C GLU A 185 -21.18 -28.84 3.00
N ARG A 186 -19.99 -28.74 3.60
CA ARG A 186 -19.62 -29.57 4.76
C ARG A 186 -20.47 -29.32 6.00
N LYS A 187 -20.83 -28.06 6.29
CA LYS A 187 -21.53 -27.67 7.53
C LYS A 187 -23.05 -27.64 7.37
N LEU A 188 -23.56 -27.35 6.17
CA LEU A 188 -24.98 -27.15 5.90
C LEU A 188 -25.59 -28.26 5.05
N GLY A 189 -24.75 -29.17 4.53
CA GLY A 189 -25.18 -30.28 3.66
C GLY A 189 -25.36 -29.91 2.19
N ALA A 190 -25.14 -28.64 1.82
CA ALA A 190 -25.20 -28.18 0.44
C ALA A 190 -24.30 -26.99 0.21
N ALA A 191 -23.72 -26.86 -0.98
CA ALA A 191 -23.09 -25.65 -1.44
C ALA A 191 -24.19 -24.63 -1.78
N LEU A 192 -24.33 -23.58 -0.99
CA LEU A 192 -25.36 -22.57 -1.15
C LEU A 192 -24.73 -21.27 -1.73
N PRO A 193 -25.50 -20.45 -2.49
CA PRO A 193 -25.00 -19.19 -3.01
C PRO A 193 -24.50 -18.28 -1.87
N LEU A 194 -23.45 -17.52 -2.15
CA LEU A 194 -22.84 -16.61 -1.18
C LEU A 194 -23.28 -15.17 -1.48
N ILE A 195 -23.21 -14.32 -0.45
CA ILE A 195 -23.27 -12.87 -0.62
C ILE A 195 -21.85 -12.35 -0.83
N PHE A 196 -21.62 -11.55 -1.88
CA PHE A 196 -20.40 -10.75 -2.04
C PHE A 196 -20.62 -9.35 -1.45
N ILE A 197 -19.71 -8.87 -0.58
CA ILE A 197 -19.90 -7.57 0.05
C ILE A 197 -18.62 -6.75 0.14
N GLY A 198 -18.73 -5.45 -0.18
CA GLY A 198 -17.67 -4.45 -0.12
C GLY A 198 -16.99 -4.21 -1.46
N GLY A 199 -16.06 -3.27 -1.46
CA GLY A 199 -15.35 -2.83 -2.65
C GLY A 199 -16.18 -1.93 -3.56
N ARG A 200 -15.52 -1.32 -4.54
CA ARG A 200 -16.17 -0.50 -5.57
C ARG A 200 -16.14 -1.25 -6.89
N GLY A 201 -17.29 -1.45 -7.52
CA GLY A 201 -17.37 -2.19 -8.79
C GLY A 201 -16.56 -1.56 -9.95
N SER A 202 -16.23 -0.28 -9.85
CA SER A 202 -15.36 0.41 -10.81
C SER A 202 -13.85 0.17 -10.59
N ASP A 203 -13.44 -0.35 -9.43
CA ASP A 203 -12.04 -0.65 -9.16
C ASP A 203 -11.65 -1.97 -9.80
N HIS A 204 -10.49 -2.03 -10.44
CA HIS A 204 -9.95 -3.25 -11.02
C HIS A 204 -9.95 -4.43 -10.04
N ASN A 205 -9.44 -4.22 -8.82
CA ASN A 205 -9.36 -5.27 -7.81
C ASN A 205 -10.73 -5.86 -7.45
N THR A 206 -11.73 -5.00 -7.24
CA THR A 206 -13.10 -5.43 -6.94
C THR A 206 -13.73 -6.16 -8.12
N ALA A 207 -13.55 -5.67 -9.35
CA ALA A 207 -14.07 -6.31 -10.56
C ALA A 207 -13.47 -7.71 -10.75
N GLU A 208 -12.15 -7.86 -10.57
CA GLU A 208 -11.48 -9.15 -10.66
C GLU A 208 -11.90 -10.12 -9.54
N ARG A 209 -12.09 -9.62 -8.31
CA ARG A 209 -12.61 -10.44 -7.21
C ARG A 209 -14.05 -10.90 -7.47
N ILE A 210 -14.92 -10.04 -8.01
CA ILE A 210 -16.27 -10.43 -8.42
C ILE A 210 -16.22 -11.47 -9.56
N ARG A 211 -15.32 -11.30 -10.52
CA ARG A 211 -15.11 -12.27 -11.61
C ARG A 211 -14.68 -13.64 -11.07
N GLY A 212 -13.71 -13.65 -10.11
CA GLY A 212 -13.29 -14.87 -9.43
C GLY A 212 -14.40 -15.52 -8.59
N PHE A 213 -15.18 -14.70 -7.89
CA PHE A 213 -16.36 -15.14 -7.13
C PHE A 213 -17.39 -15.84 -8.02
N ARG A 214 -17.73 -15.26 -9.17
CA ARG A 214 -18.65 -15.88 -10.14
C ARG A 214 -18.08 -17.19 -10.72
N ALA A 215 -16.79 -17.19 -11.07
CA ALA A 215 -16.14 -18.37 -11.62
C ALA A 215 -16.20 -19.56 -10.64
N ALA A 216 -15.95 -19.34 -9.35
CA ALA A 216 -16.01 -20.41 -8.34
C ALA A 216 -17.43 -20.97 -8.16
N HIS A 217 -18.45 -20.12 -8.19
CA HIS A 217 -19.86 -20.60 -8.16
C HIS A 217 -20.17 -21.44 -9.40
N GLN A 218 -19.76 -20.98 -10.58
CA GLN A 218 -19.95 -21.73 -11.83
C GLN A 218 -19.24 -23.08 -11.77
N ASP A 219 -18.00 -23.15 -11.29
CA ASP A 219 -17.22 -24.39 -11.15
C ASP A 219 -17.91 -25.42 -10.23
N MET A 220 -18.62 -24.95 -9.22
CA MET A 220 -19.34 -25.79 -8.26
C MET A 220 -20.83 -25.99 -8.60
N GLY A 221 -21.29 -25.47 -9.73
CA GLY A 221 -22.68 -25.62 -10.18
C GLY A 221 -23.71 -24.86 -9.32
N VAL A 222 -23.27 -23.82 -8.61
CA VAL A 222 -24.12 -22.98 -7.74
C VAL A 222 -24.55 -21.74 -8.50
N SER A 223 -25.83 -21.46 -8.59
CA SER A 223 -26.36 -20.24 -9.20
C SER A 223 -26.17 -19.04 -8.26
N ILE A 224 -25.87 -17.88 -8.83
CA ILE A 224 -25.74 -16.62 -8.10
C ILE A 224 -26.97 -15.77 -8.38
N ASP A 225 -27.51 -15.12 -7.35
CA ASP A 225 -28.39 -13.98 -7.52
C ASP A 225 -27.52 -12.71 -7.60
N GLU A 226 -27.65 -11.95 -8.68
CA GLU A 226 -26.89 -10.72 -8.88
C GLU A 226 -27.21 -9.65 -7.82
N THR A 227 -28.38 -9.72 -7.18
CA THR A 227 -28.75 -8.86 -6.04
C THR A 227 -27.88 -9.10 -4.82
N HIS A 228 -27.22 -10.26 -4.74
CA HIS A 228 -26.30 -10.62 -3.67
C HIS A 228 -24.87 -10.09 -3.91
N ILE A 229 -24.60 -9.37 -5.01
CA ILE A 229 -23.31 -8.74 -5.27
C ILE A 229 -23.36 -7.28 -4.82
N LEU A 230 -23.00 -7.04 -3.56
CA LEU A 230 -23.07 -5.73 -2.89
C LEU A 230 -21.73 -4.97 -2.98
N ALA A 231 -21.39 -4.45 -4.16
CA ALA A 231 -20.18 -3.62 -4.36
C ALA A 231 -20.38 -2.20 -3.78
N CYS A 232 -20.54 -2.09 -2.47
CA CYS A 232 -21.02 -0.89 -1.76
C CYS A 232 -19.90 0.11 -1.37
N GLY A 233 -18.63 -0.19 -1.64
CA GLY A 233 -17.47 0.65 -1.30
C GLY A 233 -16.67 0.12 -0.12
N TYR A 234 -15.68 0.91 0.32
CA TYR A 234 -14.71 0.54 1.37
C TYR A 234 -14.99 1.25 2.70
N ALA A 235 -16.22 1.30 3.16
CA ALA A 235 -16.55 1.85 4.48
C ALA A 235 -17.37 0.83 5.28
N PRO A 236 -17.09 0.64 6.57
CA PRO A 236 -17.85 -0.29 7.42
C PRO A 236 -19.34 0.01 7.40
N GLU A 237 -19.73 1.29 7.49
CA GLU A 237 -21.10 1.73 7.49
C GLU A 237 -21.86 1.38 6.20
N LYS A 238 -21.14 1.37 5.06
CA LYS A 238 -21.73 0.98 3.77
C LYS A 238 -21.99 -0.52 3.71
N ALA A 239 -21.08 -1.34 4.19
CA ALA A 239 -21.28 -2.78 4.27
C ALA A 239 -22.43 -3.13 5.22
N GLU A 240 -22.47 -2.50 6.40
CA GLU A 240 -23.55 -2.67 7.38
C GLU A 240 -24.92 -2.28 6.79
N SER A 241 -25.04 -1.11 6.17
CA SER A 241 -26.30 -0.63 5.60
C SER A 241 -26.77 -1.44 4.40
N SER A 242 -25.85 -1.93 3.56
CA SER A 242 -26.18 -2.79 2.42
C SER A 242 -26.74 -4.14 2.85
N LEU A 243 -26.14 -4.78 3.87
CA LEU A 243 -26.67 -6.01 4.44
C LEU A 243 -28.04 -5.79 5.12
N GLN A 244 -28.20 -4.67 5.83
CA GLN A 244 -29.48 -4.32 6.43
C GLN A 244 -30.58 -4.13 5.39
N ALA A 245 -30.28 -3.51 4.26
CA ALA A 245 -31.21 -3.32 3.16
C ALA A 245 -31.57 -4.66 2.50
N LEU A 246 -30.59 -5.53 2.25
CA LEU A 246 -30.82 -6.85 1.67
C LEU A 246 -31.70 -7.71 2.60
N ALA A 247 -31.40 -7.76 3.92
CA ALA A 247 -32.17 -8.49 4.90
C ALA A 247 -33.62 -7.98 5.02
N ALA A 248 -33.83 -6.67 4.86
CA ALA A 248 -35.15 -6.10 4.87
C ALA A 248 -35.99 -6.47 3.63
N SER A 249 -35.36 -6.77 2.49
CA SER A 249 -36.03 -7.15 1.25
C SER A 249 -36.30 -8.66 1.14
N GLU A 250 -35.42 -9.49 1.66
CA GLU A 250 -35.46 -10.95 1.45
C GLU A 250 -35.87 -11.75 2.70
N GLY A 251 -35.71 -11.17 3.89
CA GLY A 251 -35.90 -11.86 5.16
C GLY A 251 -34.70 -12.73 5.53
N ASP A 252 -34.66 -13.96 5.05
CA ASP A 252 -33.54 -14.86 5.30
C ASP A 252 -32.41 -14.66 4.29
N LEU A 253 -31.20 -14.45 4.80
CA LEU A 253 -30.01 -14.30 3.98
C LEU A 253 -29.17 -15.58 3.92
N PRO A 254 -28.42 -15.80 2.82
CA PRO A 254 -27.44 -16.87 2.74
C PRO A 254 -26.46 -16.83 3.92
N ARG A 255 -26.12 -18.00 4.44
CA ARG A 255 -25.17 -18.12 5.56
C ARG A 255 -23.71 -17.97 5.14
N GLY A 256 -23.42 -18.08 3.85
CA GLY A 256 -22.09 -17.90 3.30
C GLY A 256 -21.86 -16.49 2.78
N MET A 257 -20.69 -15.91 3.07
CA MET A 257 -20.32 -14.56 2.62
C MET A 257 -18.90 -14.51 2.09
N PHE A 258 -18.71 -13.81 0.97
CA PHE A 258 -17.40 -13.32 0.52
C PHE A 258 -17.28 -11.83 0.88
N VAL A 259 -16.34 -11.49 1.73
CA VAL A 259 -16.09 -10.12 2.18
C VAL A 259 -14.84 -9.58 1.48
N ASN A 260 -15.00 -8.48 0.74
CA ASN A 260 -13.98 -7.96 -0.18
C ASN A 260 -12.73 -7.36 0.53
N SER A 261 -12.83 -7.02 1.80
CA SER A 261 -11.71 -6.47 2.58
C SER A 261 -11.98 -6.50 4.08
N THR A 262 -10.95 -6.39 4.90
CA THR A 262 -11.08 -6.27 6.36
C THR A 262 -11.87 -5.04 6.80
N ILE A 263 -11.88 -3.96 6.00
CA ILE A 263 -12.72 -2.78 6.25
C ILE A 263 -14.20 -3.14 6.13
N SER A 264 -14.55 -3.88 5.08
CA SER A 264 -15.93 -4.36 4.89
C SER A 264 -16.32 -5.39 5.95
N LEU A 265 -15.36 -6.23 6.38
CA LEU A 265 -15.58 -7.22 7.44
C LEU A 265 -16.02 -6.57 8.76
N GLU A 266 -15.43 -5.42 9.11
CA GLU A 266 -15.88 -4.66 10.28
C GLU A 266 -17.38 -4.32 10.20
N GLY A 267 -17.85 -3.85 9.06
CA GLY A 267 -19.26 -3.54 8.84
C GLY A 267 -20.17 -4.78 8.88
N VAL A 268 -19.71 -5.89 8.29
CA VAL A 268 -20.40 -7.19 8.35
C VAL A 268 -20.56 -7.64 9.81
N MET A 269 -19.49 -7.59 10.60
CA MET A 269 -19.52 -8.01 12.00
C MET A 269 -20.38 -7.10 12.88
N ARG A 270 -20.38 -5.79 12.61
CA ARG A 270 -21.29 -4.84 13.27
C ARG A 270 -22.74 -5.19 12.99
N TRP A 271 -23.08 -5.47 11.73
CA TRP A 271 -24.44 -5.86 11.32
C TRP A 271 -24.86 -7.18 11.96
N ILE A 272 -24.04 -8.23 11.89
CA ILE A 272 -24.31 -9.54 12.51
C ILE A 272 -24.64 -9.37 14.00
N LYS A 273 -23.81 -8.60 14.72
CA LYS A 273 -23.98 -8.37 16.16
C LYS A 273 -25.26 -7.60 16.52
N ARG A 274 -25.70 -6.69 15.66
CA ARG A 274 -26.88 -5.83 15.91
C ARG A 274 -28.19 -6.43 15.45
N SER A 275 -28.16 -7.15 14.34
CA SER A 275 -29.38 -7.67 13.69
C SER A 275 -29.93 -8.93 14.35
N HIS A 276 -29.10 -9.66 15.10
CA HIS A 276 -29.44 -11.00 15.61
C HIS A 276 -29.88 -11.98 14.52
N HIS A 277 -29.59 -11.67 13.25
CA HIS A 277 -30.05 -12.42 12.08
C HIS A 277 -29.55 -13.87 12.08
N TYR A 278 -28.37 -14.11 12.64
CA TYR A 278 -27.76 -15.44 12.74
C TYR A 278 -27.74 -15.99 14.19
N ASP A 279 -28.70 -15.60 15.02
CA ASP A 279 -28.78 -16.11 16.40
C ASP A 279 -28.82 -17.65 16.40
N GLY A 280 -27.86 -18.24 17.12
CA GLY A 280 -27.68 -19.70 17.18
C GLY A 280 -26.91 -20.32 16.00
N HIS A 281 -26.55 -19.57 14.99
CA HIS A 281 -25.83 -20.07 13.81
C HIS A 281 -24.83 -19.04 13.27
N SER A 282 -23.53 -19.31 13.36
CA SER A 282 -22.52 -18.40 12.78
C SER A 282 -22.53 -18.46 11.25
N PRO A 283 -22.42 -17.31 10.55
CA PRO A 283 -22.20 -17.30 9.12
C PRO A 283 -20.81 -17.83 8.77
N ILE A 284 -20.65 -18.40 7.59
CA ILE A 284 -19.38 -18.88 7.05
C ILE A 284 -18.80 -17.78 6.17
N ILE A 285 -17.67 -17.22 6.57
CA ILE A 285 -17.12 -16.01 5.97
C ILE A 285 -15.78 -16.29 5.30
N GLY A 286 -15.63 -15.86 4.05
CA GLY A 286 -14.32 -15.66 3.41
C GLY A 286 -14.00 -14.18 3.35
N CYS A 287 -12.83 -13.77 3.83
CA CYS A 287 -12.40 -12.39 3.79
C CYS A 287 -11.12 -12.23 2.96
N PHE A 288 -11.18 -11.35 1.95
CA PHE A 288 -9.99 -10.91 1.24
C PHE A 288 -9.28 -9.86 2.09
N ASP A 289 -7.98 -9.97 2.25
CA ASP A 289 -7.09 -9.39 3.25
C ASP A 289 -7.12 -10.13 4.60
N TRP A 290 -5.97 -10.14 5.23
CA TRP A 290 -5.77 -10.82 6.51
C TRP A 290 -5.64 -9.82 7.66
N ASP A 291 -6.31 -10.12 8.77
CA ASP A 291 -6.16 -9.42 10.03
C ASP A 291 -6.10 -10.43 11.19
N PRO A 292 -5.07 -10.36 12.09
CA PRO A 292 -4.91 -11.32 13.18
C PRO A 292 -6.08 -11.30 14.17
N PHE A 293 -6.73 -10.15 14.38
CA PHE A 293 -7.89 -10.08 15.26
C PHE A 293 -9.11 -10.78 14.65
N ALA A 294 -9.32 -10.61 13.33
CA ALA A 294 -10.39 -11.30 12.64
C ALA A 294 -10.18 -12.82 12.65
N ALA A 295 -8.94 -13.28 12.50
CA ALA A 295 -8.58 -14.70 12.63
C ALA A 295 -8.86 -15.30 14.03
N LEU A 296 -8.94 -14.46 15.07
CA LEU A 296 -9.29 -14.88 16.44
C LEU A 296 -10.79 -14.85 16.72
N MET A 297 -11.62 -14.32 15.80
CA MET A 297 -13.07 -14.17 16.02
C MET A 297 -13.86 -15.46 15.81
N GLY A 298 -13.23 -16.55 15.42
CA GLY A 298 -13.82 -17.88 15.27
C GLY A 298 -13.24 -18.67 14.11
N ASP A 299 -13.35 -19.99 14.16
CA ASP A 299 -12.82 -20.95 13.17
C ASP A 299 -13.57 -20.89 11.82
N GLU A 300 -14.49 -19.97 11.64
CA GLU A 300 -15.38 -19.89 10.48
C GLU A 300 -15.02 -18.76 9.51
N ILE A 301 -13.93 -18.01 9.78
CA ILE A 301 -13.46 -16.98 8.89
C ILE A 301 -12.21 -17.44 8.13
N GLU A 302 -12.41 -17.82 6.88
CA GLU A 302 -11.31 -18.07 5.94
C GLU A 302 -10.71 -16.75 5.49
N MET A 303 -9.38 -16.59 5.56
CA MET A 303 -8.73 -15.35 5.16
C MET A 303 -7.63 -15.58 4.14
N VAL A 304 -7.54 -14.67 3.19
CA VAL A 304 -6.44 -14.64 2.22
C VAL A 304 -5.63 -13.36 2.38
N ARG A 305 -4.31 -13.50 2.47
CA ARG A 305 -3.37 -12.38 2.64
C ARG A 305 -2.73 -12.04 1.31
N GLN A 306 -2.74 -10.77 0.94
CA GLN A 306 -1.93 -10.27 -0.17
C GLN A 306 -0.44 -10.36 0.22
N ASP A 307 0.41 -10.86 -0.68
CA ASP A 307 1.84 -11.05 -0.41
C ASP A 307 2.61 -9.73 -0.59
N VAL A 308 2.50 -8.85 0.40
CA VAL A 308 3.17 -7.54 0.39
C VAL A 308 4.68 -7.65 0.20
N PRO A 309 5.42 -8.56 0.86
CA PRO A 309 6.84 -8.75 0.59
C PRO A 309 7.13 -9.04 -0.88
N ALA A 310 6.46 -10.02 -1.49
CA ALA A 310 6.68 -10.37 -2.89
C ALA A 310 6.26 -9.23 -3.85
N MET A 311 5.19 -8.48 -3.52
CA MET A 311 4.80 -7.29 -4.28
C MET A 311 5.90 -6.23 -4.25
N LEU A 312 6.47 -5.94 -3.07
CA LEU A 312 7.52 -4.94 -2.92
C LEU A 312 8.85 -5.40 -3.52
N ASP A 313 9.17 -6.70 -3.48
CA ASP A 313 10.31 -7.26 -4.20
C ASP A 313 10.20 -7.00 -5.70
N ALA A 314 9.02 -7.22 -6.29
CA ALA A 314 8.77 -6.91 -7.70
C ALA A 314 8.88 -5.40 -8.00
N VAL A 315 8.35 -4.54 -7.12
CA VAL A 315 8.48 -3.08 -7.23
C VAL A 315 9.95 -2.66 -7.24
N PHE A 316 10.72 -3.10 -6.27
CA PHE A 316 12.14 -2.72 -6.18
C PHE A 316 13.00 -3.38 -7.26
N HIS A 317 12.62 -4.55 -7.77
CA HIS A 317 13.25 -5.13 -8.95
C HIS A 317 13.10 -4.21 -10.18
N ILE A 318 11.91 -3.64 -10.40
CA ILE A 318 11.67 -2.66 -11.47
C ILE A 318 12.48 -1.38 -11.23
N ILE A 319 12.56 -0.91 -10.00
CA ILE A 319 13.32 0.31 -9.63
C ILE A 319 14.81 0.12 -9.91
N ASP A 320 15.37 -1.02 -9.54
CA ASP A 320 16.80 -1.32 -9.63
C ASP A 320 17.24 -1.57 -11.09
N HIS A 321 16.42 -2.25 -11.90
CA HIS A 321 16.80 -2.71 -13.26
C HIS A 321 16.10 -1.91 -14.38
N GLY A 322 15.10 -1.11 -14.05
CA GLY A 322 14.22 -0.44 -15.01
C GLY A 322 13.11 -1.37 -15.54
N PRO A 323 12.01 -0.80 -16.02
CA PRO A 323 10.94 -1.57 -16.64
C PRO A 323 11.40 -2.08 -18.01
N ALA A 324 11.25 -3.37 -18.27
CA ALA A 324 11.46 -3.93 -19.60
C ALA A 324 10.38 -3.44 -20.59
N GLN A 325 9.15 -3.26 -20.11
CA GLN A 325 7.96 -2.72 -20.81
C GLN A 325 6.91 -2.28 -19.79
N THR A 326 5.84 -1.58 -20.24
CA THR A 326 4.65 -1.34 -19.40
C THR A 326 3.92 -2.67 -19.22
N THR A 327 4.15 -3.33 -18.10
CA THR A 327 3.62 -4.67 -17.79
C THR A 327 2.84 -4.64 -16.49
N VAL A 328 1.83 -5.50 -16.39
CA VAL A 328 1.18 -5.82 -15.11
C VAL A 328 1.81 -7.11 -14.58
N ILE A 329 2.33 -7.04 -13.37
CA ILE A 329 2.85 -8.20 -12.64
C ILE A 329 1.83 -8.57 -11.58
N GLU A 330 1.26 -9.75 -11.69
CA GLU A 330 0.29 -10.29 -10.74
C GLU A 330 1.02 -11.20 -9.74
N ILE A 331 0.86 -10.90 -8.45
CA ILE A 331 1.46 -11.66 -7.36
C ILE A 331 0.40 -12.54 -6.71
N PRO A 332 0.58 -13.86 -6.67
CA PRO A 332 -0.36 -14.77 -6.02
C PRO A 332 -0.53 -14.41 -4.53
N PRO A 333 -1.77 -14.32 -4.03
CA PRO A 333 -2.00 -14.13 -2.61
C PRO A 333 -1.75 -15.43 -1.82
N VAL A 334 -1.52 -15.29 -0.51
CA VAL A 334 -1.21 -16.39 0.40
C VAL A 334 -2.45 -16.74 1.21
N PHE A 335 -2.86 -18.00 1.14
CA PHE A 335 -3.94 -18.52 1.98
C PHE A 335 -3.39 -18.86 3.36
N MET A 336 -3.99 -18.26 4.37
CA MET A 336 -3.63 -18.53 5.75
C MET A 336 -4.32 -19.85 6.14
N GLY A 337 -3.53 -20.86 6.49
CA GLY A 337 -4.09 -22.13 6.96
C GLY A 337 -4.88 -21.90 8.25
N THR A 338 -6.03 -22.54 8.39
CA THR A 338 -6.65 -22.75 9.70
C THR A 338 -5.71 -23.69 10.46
N GLY A 339 -4.92 -23.14 11.39
CA GLY A 339 -3.97 -23.87 12.22
C GLY A 339 -4.66 -24.87 13.13
#